data_de004d10996724f70d687730b6d0d258
#
_entry.id   de004d10996724f70d687730b6d0d258
#
_cell.length_a   1.000
_cell.length_b   1.000
_cell.length_c   1.000
_cell.angle_alpha   90.00
_cell.angle_beta   90.00
_cell.angle_gamma   90.00
#
_symmetry.space_group_name_H-M   'P 1'
#
loop_
_entity.id
_entity.type
_entity.pdbx_description
1 polymer ?
#
loop_
_entity_poly.entity_id
_entity_poly.type
_entity_poly.pdbx_seq_one_letter_code
_entity_poly.pdbx_strand_id
1 'polypeptide(L)'
;MMGNMQKVENGTLTLQIKGGGPLGTLLAVSDNQGNVRGTVDNPVVDLPLRPDGKLDVGAAVGYEGTLTVIRDLNMKEPYVGSVGLLGGEIAEDLAAYFVESEQIPTACGLGVLVDRDQSVLAAGGYLIQLLPGAGEDVIAKVEGSLMAAGPVTGLLRNDPDPEAMLRHALSDFDL
;
A
#
# COMPACT_ATOMS: atom_id res chain seq x y z
N MET A 1 -8.24 1.08 -0.19
CA MET A 1 -7.91 1.25 -1.60
C MET A 1 -8.21 -0.02 -2.40
N MET A 2 -7.47 -1.12 -2.25
CA MET A 2 -7.66 -2.34 -3.05
C MET A 2 -9.08 -2.93 -2.99
N GLY A 3 -9.75 -2.87 -1.82
CA GLY A 3 -11.14 -3.32 -1.69
C GLY A 3 -12.10 -2.55 -2.59
N ASN A 4 -11.94 -1.23 -2.69
CA ASN A 4 -12.79 -0.38 -3.55
C ASN A 4 -12.60 -0.64 -5.05
N MET A 5 -11.52 -1.30 -5.45
CA MET A 5 -11.29 -1.69 -6.85
C MET A 5 -12.10 -2.93 -7.26
N GLN A 6 -12.69 -3.64 -6.30
CA GLN A 6 -13.52 -4.81 -6.58
C GLN A 6 -14.88 -4.38 -7.13
N LYS A 7 -15.25 -4.98 -8.26
CA LYS A 7 -16.54 -4.71 -8.95
C LYS A 7 -17.67 -5.63 -8.49
N VAL A 8 -17.38 -6.57 -7.59
CA VAL A 8 -18.36 -7.57 -7.11
C VAL A 8 -19.03 -7.07 -5.85
N GLU A 9 -20.36 -7.03 -5.83
CA GLU A 9 -21.14 -6.70 -4.63
C GLU A 9 -20.83 -7.70 -3.52
N ASN A 10 -20.60 -7.20 -2.30
CA ASN A 10 -20.27 -7.98 -1.11
C ASN A 10 -18.98 -8.83 -1.23
N GLY A 11 -18.14 -8.54 -2.22
CA GLY A 11 -16.82 -9.15 -2.31
C GLY A 11 -15.90 -8.64 -1.19
N THR A 12 -15.01 -9.51 -0.72
CA THR A 12 -13.98 -9.13 0.25
C THR A 12 -12.59 -9.37 -0.31
N LEU A 13 -11.66 -8.52 0.10
CA LEU A 13 -10.25 -8.67 -0.18
C LEU A 13 -9.51 -8.85 1.13
N THR A 14 -8.74 -9.93 1.23
CA THR A 14 -7.82 -10.16 2.35
C THR A 14 -6.39 -10.00 1.86
N LEU A 15 -5.64 -9.15 2.54
CA LEU A 15 -4.20 -9.00 2.39
C LEU A 15 -3.52 -9.68 3.57
N GLN A 16 -2.66 -10.64 3.29
CA GLN A 16 -1.84 -11.32 4.29
C GLN A 16 -0.36 -11.10 3.98
N ILE A 17 0.40 -10.66 4.97
CA ILE A 17 1.84 -10.45 4.86
C ILE A 17 2.52 -11.28 5.95
N LYS A 18 3.47 -12.11 5.53
CA LYS A 18 4.31 -12.94 6.39
C LYS A 18 5.75 -12.73 5.97
N GLY A 19 6.46 -11.84 6.63
CA GLY A 19 7.84 -11.49 6.27
C GLY A 19 8.90 -12.13 7.17
N GLY A 20 8.49 -12.83 8.24
CA GLY A 20 9.43 -13.41 9.21
C GLY A 20 10.01 -12.41 10.21
N GLY A 21 9.61 -11.15 10.15
CA GLY A 21 10.00 -10.12 11.11
C GLY A 21 9.24 -10.20 12.45
N PRO A 22 9.60 -9.36 13.43
CA PRO A 22 9.05 -9.42 14.78
C PRO A 22 7.56 -9.12 14.89
N LEU A 23 6.95 -8.43 13.91
CA LEU A 23 5.50 -8.23 13.87
C LEU A 23 4.71 -9.53 13.69
N GLY A 24 5.35 -10.57 13.12
CA GLY A 24 4.67 -11.79 12.75
C GLY A 24 3.77 -11.62 11.52
N THR A 25 2.59 -12.22 11.53
CA THR A 25 1.64 -12.14 10.43
C THR A 25 0.83 -10.85 10.52
N LEU A 26 0.78 -10.10 9.43
CA LEU A 26 -0.15 -8.99 9.26
C LEU A 26 -1.33 -9.44 8.40
N LEU A 27 -2.54 -9.11 8.82
CA LEU A 27 -3.75 -9.42 8.09
C LEU A 27 -4.63 -8.17 8.01
N ALA A 28 -5.05 -7.82 6.80
CA ALA A 28 -6.02 -6.77 6.57
C ALA A 28 -7.13 -7.28 5.65
N VAL A 29 -8.37 -7.02 6.02
CA VAL A 29 -9.55 -7.39 5.23
C VAL A 29 -10.32 -6.14 4.91
N SER A 30 -10.71 -5.97 3.65
CA SER A 30 -11.59 -4.88 3.24
C SER A 30 -12.70 -5.38 2.33
N ASP A 31 -13.83 -4.65 2.35
CA ASP A 31 -14.90 -4.79 1.39
C ASP A 31 -14.83 -3.73 0.28
N ASN A 32 -15.80 -3.75 -0.64
CA ASN A 32 -15.92 -2.77 -1.71
C ASN A 32 -16.61 -1.45 -1.28
N GLN A 33 -16.96 -1.32 0.00
CA GLN A 33 -17.56 -0.11 0.59
C GLN A 33 -16.54 0.73 1.36
N GLY A 34 -15.28 0.26 1.42
CA GLY A 34 -14.21 0.94 2.15
C GLY A 34 -14.10 0.57 3.62
N ASN A 35 -14.89 -0.38 4.12
CA ASN A 35 -14.71 -0.88 5.47
C ASN A 35 -13.44 -1.73 5.53
N VAL A 36 -12.64 -1.54 6.60
CA VAL A 36 -11.36 -2.24 6.78
C VAL A 36 -11.27 -2.80 8.19
N ARG A 37 -10.71 -4.01 8.30
CA ARG A 37 -10.30 -4.61 9.57
C ARG A 37 -8.87 -5.10 9.42
N GLY A 38 -8.09 -4.98 10.48
CA GLY A 38 -6.70 -5.45 10.48
C GLY A 38 -6.33 -6.08 11.81
N THR A 39 -5.37 -6.97 11.76
CA THR A 39 -4.71 -7.57 12.92
C THR A 39 -3.25 -7.84 12.61
N VAL A 40 -2.46 -7.96 13.65
CA VAL A 40 -1.06 -8.32 13.61
C VAL A 40 -0.76 -9.23 14.81
N ASP A 41 0.13 -10.20 14.63
CA ASP A 41 0.43 -11.16 15.71
C ASP A 41 1.06 -10.47 16.91
N ASN A 42 2.03 -9.59 16.69
CA ASN A 42 2.74 -8.85 17.75
C ASN A 42 2.59 -7.33 17.50
N PRO A 43 1.63 -6.67 18.16
CA PRO A 43 1.38 -5.24 17.93
C PRO A 43 2.41 -4.31 18.58
N VAL A 44 3.22 -4.83 19.50
CA VAL A 44 4.26 -4.05 20.19
C VAL A 44 5.63 -4.56 19.78
N VAL A 45 6.30 -3.78 18.96
CA VAL A 45 7.66 -4.08 18.47
C VAL A 45 8.52 -2.84 18.70
N ASP A 46 9.63 -3.01 19.41
CA ASP A 46 10.60 -1.96 19.67
C ASP A 46 11.83 -2.17 18.77
N LEU A 47 11.99 -1.31 17.78
CA LEU A 47 13.11 -1.30 16.86
C LEU A 47 13.74 0.09 16.82
N PRO A 48 15.07 0.19 16.61
CA PRO A 48 15.71 1.48 16.40
C PRO A 48 15.14 2.17 15.14
N LEU A 49 15.05 3.49 15.22
CA LEU A 49 14.66 4.27 14.03
C LEU A 49 15.74 4.15 12.95
N ARG A 50 15.32 4.26 11.72
CA ARG A 50 16.22 4.40 10.57
C ARG A 50 17.07 5.66 10.70
N PRO A 51 18.22 5.76 10.00
CA PRO A 51 19.09 6.94 10.03
C PRO A 51 18.39 8.24 9.62
N ASP A 52 17.32 8.16 8.84
CA ASP A 52 16.47 9.29 8.43
C ASP A 52 15.40 9.65 9.47
N GLY A 53 15.39 8.99 10.64
CA GLY A 53 14.46 9.22 11.74
C GLY A 53 13.08 8.61 11.57
N LYS A 54 12.87 7.77 10.54
CA LYS A 54 11.62 7.05 10.32
C LYS A 54 11.59 5.70 11.02
N LEU A 55 10.39 5.17 11.20
CA LEU A 55 10.20 3.79 11.66
C LEU A 55 10.74 2.81 10.61
N ASP A 56 11.41 1.77 11.07
CA ASP A 56 11.92 0.70 10.21
C ASP A 56 10.84 -0.36 9.97
N VAL A 57 9.93 -0.07 9.04
CA VAL A 57 8.82 -0.96 8.70
C VAL A 57 9.34 -2.24 8.08
N GLY A 58 10.33 -2.17 7.19
CA GLY A 58 10.92 -3.34 6.55
C GLY A 58 11.52 -4.30 7.57
N ALA A 59 12.27 -3.80 8.56
CA ALA A 59 12.80 -4.65 9.63
C ALA A 59 11.69 -5.21 10.54
N ALA A 60 10.62 -4.46 10.77
CA ALA A 60 9.50 -4.92 11.58
C ALA A 60 8.69 -6.04 10.90
N VAL A 61 8.43 -5.91 9.60
CA VAL A 61 7.71 -6.88 8.78
C VAL A 61 8.59 -8.08 8.44
N GLY A 62 9.86 -7.82 8.11
CA GLY A 62 10.75 -8.79 7.50
C GLY A 62 10.48 -8.98 6.01
N TYR A 63 11.36 -9.68 5.32
CA TYR A 63 11.28 -9.87 3.85
C TYR A 63 11.50 -11.33 3.43
N GLU A 64 11.74 -12.24 4.37
CA GLU A 64 11.88 -13.67 4.09
C GLU A 64 10.53 -14.37 4.07
N GLY A 65 9.65 -13.96 3.13
CA GLY A 65 8.30 -14.48 3.10
C GLY A 65 7.45 -13.97 1.96
N THR A 66 6.14 -13.88 2.18
CA THR A 66 5.17 -13.65 1.11
C THR A 66 4.13 -12.58 1.46
N LEU A 67 3.71 -11.87 0.42
CA LEU A 67 2.49 -11.09 0.36
C LEU A 67 1.45 -11.90 -0.41
N THR A 68 0.30 -12.18 0.20
CA THR A 68 -0.79 -12.94 -0.39
C THR A 68 -2.05 -12.09 -0.40
N VAL A 69 -2.69 -12.01 -1.57
CA VAL A 69 -3.98 -11.36 -1.78
C VAL A 69 -5.03 -12.42 -2.06
N ILE A 70 -6.07 -12.44 -1.24
CA ILE A 70 -7.20 -13.36 -1.39
C ILE A 70 -8.43 -12.51 -1.73
N ARG A 71 -9.06 -12.78 -2.86
CA ARG A 71 -10.29 -12.10 -3.29
C ARG A 71 -11.44 -13.08 -3.26
N ASP A 72 -12.38 -12.85 -2.36
CA ASP A 72 -13.66 -13.53 -2.40
C ASP A 72 -14.59 -12.75 -3.34
N LEU A 73 -14.84 -13.34 -4.48
CA LEU A 73 -15.67 -12.78 -5.54
C LEU A 73 -17.06 -13.46 -5.60
N ASN A 74 -17.52 -14.07 -4.49
CA ASN A 74 -18.74 -14.87 -4.43
C ASN A 74 -18.74 -16.05 -5.42
N MET A 75 -17.55 -16.53 -5.76
CA MET A 75 -17.36 -17.73 -6.56
C MET A 75 -17.18 -18.96 -5.67
N LYS A 76 -17.19 -20.16 -6.27
CA LYS A 76 -17.01 -21.43 -5.53
C LYS A 76 -15.69 -21.46 -4.73
N GLU A 77 -14.65 -20.85 -5.27
CA GLU A 77 -13.34 -20.73 -4.63
C GLU A 77 -12.85 -19.29 -4.78
N PRO A 78 -12.18 -18.73 -3.75
CA PRO A 78 -11.60 -17.40 -3.84
C PRO A 78 -10.39 -17.40 -4.80
N TYR A 79 -10.14 -16.27 -5.43
CA TYR A 79 -8.89 -16.05 -6.14
C TYR A 79 -7.77 -15.76 -5.15
N VAL A 80 -6.64 -16.43 -5.32
CA VAL A 80 -5.45 -16.24 -4.46
C VAL A 80 -4.24 -15.94 -5.33
N GLY A 81 -3.66 -14.76 -5.13
CA GLY A 81 -2.37 -14.36 -5.70
C GLY A 81 -1.33 -14.21 -4.59
N SER A 82 -0.11 -14.67 -4.83
CA SER A 82 0.98 -14.59 -3.85
C SER A 82 2.30 -14.27 -4.54
N VAL A 83 3.09 -13.38 -3.94
CA VAL A 83 4.43 -13.01 -4.39
C VAL A 83 5.41 -13.00 -3.22
N GLY A 84 6.71 -13.15 -3.50
CA GLY A 84 7.75 -12.94 -2.51
C GLY A 84 7.80 -11.47 -2.08
N LEU A 85 8.17 -11.21 -0.83
CA LEU A 85 8.45 -9.85 -0.37
C LEU A 85 9.79 -9.37 -0.95
N LEU A 86 9.84 -8.11 -1.36
CA LEU A 86 11.07 -7.46 -1.81
C LEU A 86 11.86 -6.89 -0.64
N GLY A 87 11.19 -6.21 0.27
CA GLY A 87 11.85 -5.52 1.36
C GLY A 87 11.03 -5.38 2.64
N GLY A 88 9.80 -5.88 2.68
CA GLY A 88 8.89 -5.66 3.80
C GLY A 88 8.37 -4.22 3.90
N GLU A 89 8.75 -3.37 2.94
CA GLU A 89 8.15 -2.03 2.76
C GLU A 89 6.85 -2.20 1.98
N ILE A 90 5.72 -2.23 2.69
CA ILE A 90 4.43 -2.71 2.20
C ILE A 90 3.99 -2.05 0.89
N ALA A 91 4.30 -0.76 0.68
CA ALA A 91 3.95 -0.06 -0.56
C ALA A 91 4.68 -0.63 -1.78
N GLU A 92 5.97 -0.93 -1.63
CA GLU A 92 6.81 -1.52 -2.67
C GLU A 92 6.41 -2.97 -2.95
N ASP A 93 6.14 -3.74 -1.90
CA ASP A 93 5.69 -5.12 -2.01
C ASP A 93 4.31 -5.22 -2.70
N LEU A 94 3.41 -4.26 -2.44
CA LEU A 94 2.12 -4.16 -3.15
C LEU A 94 2.29 -3.79 -4.62
N ALA A 95 3.19 -2.86 -4.94
CA ALA A 95 3.49 -2.51 -6.33
C ALA A 95 4.04 -3.73 -7.08
N ALA A 96 4.96 -4.47 -6.47
CA ALA A 96 5.48 -5.72 -7.01
C ALA A 96 4.38 -6.77 -7.23
N TYR A 97 3.48 -6.94 -6.26
CA TYR A 97 2.34 -7.84 -6.41
C TYR A 97 1.51 -7.52 -7.65
N PHE A 98 1.19 -6.25 -7.90
CA PHE A 98 0.41 -5.87 -9.06
C PHE A 98 1.14 -6.14 -10.38
N VAL A 99 2.46 -5.94 -10.41
CA VAL A 99 3.26 -6.24 -11.61
C VAL A 99 3.39 -7.75 -11.83
N GLU A 100 3.76 -8.51 -10.81
CA GLU A 100 4.09 -9.92 -10.94
C GLU A 100 2.85 -10.82 -11.03
N SER A 101 1.84 -10.56 -10.21
CA SER A 101 0.65 -11.40 -10.10
C SER A 101 -0.49 -10.92 -11.00
N GLU A 102 -0.70 -9.61 -11.11
CA GLU A 102 -1.82 -9.02 -11.86
C GLU A 102 -1.39 -8.52 -13.26
N GLN A 103 -0.08 -8.39 -13.50
CA GLN A 103 0.51 -7.85 -14.74
C GLN A 103 0.04 -6.42 -15.04
N ILE A 104 -0.21 -5.64 -14.00
CA ILE A 104 -0.64 -4.25 -14.08
C ILE A 104 0.45 -3.34 -13.51
N PRO A 105 1.11 -2.51 -14.33
CA PRO A 105 2.06 -1.51 -13.84
C PRO A 105 1.38 -0.59 -12.84
N THR A 106 1.90 -0.56 -11.62
CA THR A 106 1.26 0.11 -10.49
C THR A 106 2.29 0.89 -9.68
N ALA A 107 2.00 2.15 -9.40
CA ALA A 107 2.68 2.92 -8.36
C ALA A 107 1.84 2.90 -7.08
N CYS A 108 2.47 2.59 -5.97
CA CYS A 108 1.83 2.57 -4.65
C CYS A 108 2.64 3.41 -3.68
N GLY A 109 1.98 4.34 -3.01
CA GLY A 109 2.56 5.12 -1.93
C GLY A 109 1.70 5.01 -0.68
N LEU A 110 2.33 4.68 0.46
CA LEU A 110 1.68 4.59 1.77
C LEU A 110 2.43 5.46 2.78
N GLY A 111 1.71 6.02 3.73
CA GLY A 111 2.30 6.79 4.80
C GLY A 111 1.45 6.80 6.06
N VAL A 112 2.13 6.81 7.20
CA VAL A 112 1.53 6.98 8.52
C VAL A 112 2.32 8.04 9.25
N LEU A 113 1.64 9.08 9.73
CA LEU A 113 2.20 10.07 10.64
C LEU A 113 1.93 9.62 12.07
N VAL A 114 3.00 9.42 12.81
CA VAL A 114 2.97 9.01 14.22
C VAL A 114 3.51 10.15 15.06
N ASP A 115 2.83 10.51 16.15
CA ASP A 115 3.27 11.50 17.10
C ASP A 115 4.27 10.89 18.12
N ARG A 116 4.87 11.73 18.96
CA ARG A 116 5.85 11.32 19.97
C ARG A 116 5.25 10.41 21.05
N ASP A 117 3.96 10.51 21.29
CA ASP A 117 3.21 9.65 22.19
C ASP A 117 2.75 8.33 21.53
N GLN A 118 3.23 8.07 20.31
CA GLN A 118 2.89 6.90 19.46
C GLN A 118 1.45 6.88 18.94
N SER A 119 0.69 7.96 19.11
CA SER A 119 -0.61 8.09 18.47
C SER A 119 -0.48 8.32 16.96
N VAL A 120 -1.42 7.80 16.19
CA VAL A 120 -1.49 8.02 14.74
C VAL A 120 -2.21 9.34 14.47
N LEU A 121 -1.50 10.31 13.91
CA LEU A 121 -2.05 11.61 13.53
C LEU A 121 -2.80 11.52 12.20
N ALA A 122 -2.23 10.85 11.22
CA ALA A 122 -2.83 10.61 9.92
C ALA A 122 -2.26 9.33 9.29
N ALA A 123 -3.07 8.64 8.51
CA ALA A 123 -2.65 7.51 7.69
C ALA A 123 -3.33 7.60 6.33
N GLY A 124 -2.58 7.37 5.26
CA GLY A 124 -3.13 7.46 3.92
C GLY A 124 -2.17 6.92 2.87
N GLY A 125 -2.61 7.02 1.62
CA GLY A 125 -1.81 6.58 0.50
C GLY A 125 -2.57 6.68 -0.82
N TYR A 126 -1.86 6.37 -1.89
CA TYR A 126 -2.41 6.29 -3.24
C TYR A 126 -2.01 4.99 -3.91
N LEU A 127 -2.79 4.62 -4.90
CA LEU A 127 -2.52 3.53 -5.81
C LEU A 127 -2.89 4.00 -7.22
N ILE A 128 -1.90 4.05 -8.09
CA ILE A 128 -2.03 4.57 -9.45
C ILE A 128 -1.69 3.43 -10.41
N GLN A 129 -2.63 3.10 -11.28
CA GLN A 129 -2.46 2.05 -12.27
C GLN A 129 -2.50 2.63 -13.68
N LEU A 130 -1.57 2.19 -14.50
CA LEU A 130 -1.57 2.56 -15.91
C LEU A 130 -2.62 1.73 -16.66
N LEU A 131 -3.38 2.40 -17.51
CA LEU A 131 -4.30 1.71 -18.40
C LEU A 131 -3.54 0.97 -19.50
N PRO A 132 -4.07 -0.14 -20.01
CA PRO A 132 -3.46 -0.86 -21.13
C PRO A 132 -3.23 0.07 -22.34
N GLY A 133 -1.99 0.07 -22.84
CA GLY A 133 -1.59 0.93 -23.95
C GLY A 133 -1.15 2.34 -23.57
N ALA A 134 -0.99 2.65 -22.28
CA ALA A 134 -0.36 3.89 -21.85
C ALA A 134 1.04 4.03 -22.47
N GLY A 135 1.33 5.18 -23.09
CA GLY A 135 2.61 5.46 -23.72
C GLY A 135 3.72 5.71 -22.70
N GLU A 136 4.97 5.60 -23.15
CA GLU A 136 6.15 5.88 -22.31
C GLU A 136 6.18 7.31 -21.78
N ASP A 137 5.61 8.26 -22.52
CA ASP A 137 5.46 9.65 -22.11
C ASP A 137 4.55 9.82 -20.89
N VAL A 138 3.46 9.04 -20.83
CA VAL A 138 2.55 9.02 -19.67
C VAL A 138 3.25 8.40 -18.46
N ILE A 139 4.00 7.32 -18.67
CA ILE A 139 4.77 6.66 -17.61
C ILE A 139 5.77 7.65 -17.01
N ALA A 140 6.60 8.26 -17.85
CA ALA A 140 7.61 9.22 -17.41
C ALA A 140 6.99 10.44 -16.70
N LYS A 141 5.81 10.87 -17.15
CA LYS A 141 5.08 11.98 -16.53
C LYS A 141 4.57 11.60 -15.12
N VAL A 142 4.01 10.39 -14.95
CA VAL A 142 3.58 9.88 -13.63
C VAL A 142 4.78 9.77 -12.69
N GLU A 143 5.87 9.15 -13.13
CA GLU A 143 7.08 8.99 -12.32
C GLU A 143 7.66 10.35 -11.90
N GLY A 144 7.74 11.30 -12.83
CA GLY A 144 8.22 12.66 -12.56
C GLY A 144 7.36 13.38 -11.51
N SER A 145 6.03 13.32 -11.65
CA SER A 145 5.09 13.91 -10.69
C SER A 145 5.23 13.28 -9.29
N LEU A 146 5.31 11.96 -9.21
CA LEU A 146 5.44 11.26 -7.93
C LEU A 146 6.79 11.53 -7.25
N MET A 147 7.87 11.62 -8.02
CA MET A 147 9.19 12.01 -7.49
C MET A 147 9.17 13.44 -6.94
N ALA A 148 8.53 14.37 -7.63
CA ALA A 148 8.39 15.76 -7.21
C ALA A 148 7.51 15.90 -5.96
N ALA A 149 6.44 15.11 -5.86
CA ALA A 149 5.54 15.09 -4.71
C ALA A 149 6.22 14.62 -3.41
N GLY A 150 7.22 13.76 -3.52
CA GLY A 150 7.95 13.21 -2.40
C GLY A 150 7.16 12.18 -1.58
N PRO A 151 7.58 11.93 -0.31
CA PRO A 151 6.98 10.88 0.50
C PRO A 151 5.55 11.21 0.95
N VAL A 152 4.69 10.19 1.00
CA VAL A 152 3.27 10.32 1.41
C VAL A 152 3.12 10.96 2.79
N THR A 153 4.04 10.71 3.72
CA THR A 153 4.03 11.37 5.04
C THR A 153 4.18 12.89 4.96
N GLY A 154 4.87 13.40 3.94
CA GLY A 154 4.95 14.83 3.65
C GLY A 154 3.62 15.37 3.14
N LEU A 155 2.97 14.64 2.23
CA LEU A 155 1.64 14.99 1.71
C LEU A 155 0.61 15.06 2.83
N LEU A 156 0.52 14.01 3.65
CA LEU A 156 -0.40 13.94 4.80
C LEU A 156 -0.18 15.04 5.84
N ARG A 157 1.07 15.50 6.01
CA ARG A 157 1.39 16.60 6.95
C ARG A 157 0.89 17.93 6.44
N ASN A 158 0.94 18.13 5.12
CA ASN A 158 0.51 19.38 4.50
C ASN A 158 -1.01 19.45 4.41
N ASP A 159 -1.64 18.40 3.93
CA ASP A 159 -3.09 18.30 3.84
C ASP A 159 -3.50 16.80 3.83
N PRO A 160 -4.25 16.33 4.85
CA PRO A 160 -4.70 14.95 4.92
C PRO A 160 -5.91 14.64 4.00
N ASP A 161 -6.42 15.65 3.26
CA ASP A 161 -7.51 15.43 2.32
C ASP A 161 -7.06 14.53 1.14
N PRO A 162 -7.79 13.43 0.85
CA PRO A 162 -7.40 12.51 -0.21
C PRO A 162 -7.36 13.15 -1.61
N GLU A 163 -8.25 14.09 -1.90
CA GLU A 163 -8.28 14.78 -3.19
C GLU A 163 -7.07 15.71 -3.33
N ALA A 164 -6.77 16.49 -2.30
CA ALA A 164 -5.59 17.36 -2.28
C ALA A 164 -4.29 16.56 -2.43
N MET A 165 -4.22 15.40 -1.77
CA MET A 165 -3.07 14.49 -1.88
C MET A 165 -2.90 13.98 -3.33
N LEU A 166 -3.98 13.56 -4.01
CA LEU A 166 -3.91 13.10 -5.39
C LEU A 166 -3.55 14.23 -6.36
N ARG A 167 -4.13 15.42 -6.20
CA ARG A 167 -3.78 16.59 -7.01
C ARG A 167 -2.30 16.98 -6.86
N HIS A 168 -1.75 16.82 -5.67
CA HIS A 168 -0.33 17.08 -5.43
C HIS A 168 0.55 15.97 -6.01
N ALA A 169 0.18 14.70 -5.81
CA ALA A 169 0.91 13.55 -6.32
C ALA A 169 0.92 13.48 -7.86
N LEU A 170 -0.11 14.01 -8.52
CA LEU A 170 -0.27 14.04 -9.97
C LEU A 170 -0.37 15.49 -10.49
N SER A 171 0.47 16.39 -9.96
CA SER A 171 0.44 17.83 -10.27
C SER A 171 0.59 18.17 -11.75
N ASP A 172 1.19 17.29 -12.54
CA ASP A 172 1.35 17.45 -13.97
C ASP A 172 0.13 17.01 -14.80
N PHE A 173 -0.92 16.50 -14.13
CA PHE A 173 -2.15 16.04 -14.76
C PHE A 173 -3.32 16.96 -14.42
N ASP A 174 -4.24 17.15 -15.38
CA ASP A 174 -5.53 17.80 -15.15
C ASP A 174 -6.49 16.76 -14.53
N LEU A 175 -6.73 16.90 -13.21
CA LEU A 175 -7.59 16.01 -12.41
C LEU A 175 -8.93 16.68 -12.10
#